data_32aad3abb0a5a07dff1f1e71437ff73e
#
_entry.id   32aad3abb0a5a07dff1f1e71437ff73e
#
_cell.length_a   1.000
_cell.length_b   1.000
_cell.length_c   1.000
_cell.angle_alpha   90.00
_cell.angle_beta   90.00
_cell.angle_gamma   90.00
#
_symmetry.space_group_name_H-M   'P 1'
#
loop_
_entity.id
_entity.type
_entity.pdbx_description
1 polymer ?
#
loop_
_entity_poly.entity_id
_entity_poly.type
_entity_poly.pdbx_seq_one_letter_code
_entity_poly.pdbx_strand_id
1 'polypeptide(L)'
;APWRNRPAFCMDLRITYEDGTTEVIRSERDWKTSSGALIFNSIYTAEHYDARLEQKSWNTADFDDSKWKEAGYRAVPSQNVVSQQVQPIRIVETIPAKALKKVNDTTYVFDFARNMSGVTRIKVSGEEGTVVRLKHGERIYDNGRVNMSNIDVYHRPVDDKDPFQTDILILSGKGEDEFMARFNYKGFRYVEVTSSKPVALDQNSLTAYFVHSDVPQKGEINMSNPLVNRLWRATNNAYLSNLM
;
A
#
# COMPACT_ATOMS: atom_id res chain seq x y z
N ALA A 1 -8.98 -15.90 -12.87
CA ALA A 1 -10.25 -15.65 -12.19
C ALA A 1 -11.11 -14.75 -13.05
N PRO A 2 -12.46 -14.95 -13.17
CA PRO A 2 -13.33 -14.23 -14.09
C PRO A 2 -13.42 -12.71 -13.76
N TRP A 3 -13.07 -12.29 -12.56
CA TRP A 3 -13.03 -10.88 -12.12
C TRP A 3 -11.73 -10.15 -12.46
N ARG A 4 -10.69 -10.82 -12.96
CA ARG A 4 -9.48 -10.16 -13.43
C ARG A 4 -9.76 -9.46 -14.75
N ASN A 5 -9.56 -8.17 -14.79
CA ASN A 5 -9.74 -7.34 -15.98
C ASN A 5 -8.68 -6.25 -16.02
N ARG A 6 -8.60 -5.53 -17.13
CA ARG A 6 -7.76 -4.33 -17.22
C ARG A 6 -8.33 -3.24 -16.31
N PRO A 7 -7.50 -2.44 -15.63
CA PRO A 7 -7.95 -1.30 -14.86
C PRO A 7 -8.85 -0.39 -15.70
N ALA A 8 -9.94 0.07 -15.09
CA ALA A 8 -10.85 1.02 -15.69
C ALA A 8 -11.44 1.92 -14.59
N PHE A 9 -11.79 3.14 -14.94
CA PHE A 9 -12.49 4.06 -14.04
C PHE A 9 -13.53 4.86 -14.82
N CYS A 10 -14.49 5.43 -14.09
CA CYS A 10 -15.36 6.48 -14.60
C CYS A 10 -15.38 7.63 -13.58
N MET A 11 -15.43 8.85 -14.06
CA MET A 11 -15.43 10.06 -13.24
C MET A 11 -16.34 11.13 -13.84
N ASP A 12 -17.17 11.72 -12.99
CA ASP A 12 -17.83 13.00 -13.23
C ASP A 12 -17.35 13.98 -12.15
N LEU A 13 -16.61 15.00 -12.55
CA LEU A 13 -16.21 16.09 -11.66
C LEU A 13 -17.16 17.27 -11.88
N ARG A 14 -17.99 17.56 -10.88
CA ARG A 14 -18.88 18.74 -10.89
C ARG A 14 -18.21 19.89 -10.17
N ILE A 15 -18.03 21.00 -10.86
CA ILE A 15 -17.49 22.24 -10.32
C ILE A 15 -18.65 23.24 -10.24
N THR A 16 -18.90 23.80 -9.07
CA THR A 16 -19.86 24.90 -8.88
C THR A 16 -19.06 26.15 -8.56
N TYR A 17 -19.19 27.16 -9.40
CA TYR A 17 -18.53 28.44 -9.26
C TYR A 17 -19.28 29.35 -8.26
N GLU A 18 -18.62 30.42 -7.81
CA GLU A 18 -19.21 31.37 -6.84
C GLU A 18 -20.46 32.07 -7.40
N ASP A 19 -20.54 32.26 -8.71
CA ASP A 19 -21.70 32.86 -9.41
C ASP A 19 -22.89 31.89 -9.56
N GLY A 20 -22.76 30.62 -9.03
CA GLY A 20 -23.76 29.57 -9.09
C GLY A 20 -23.78 28.79 -10.41
N THR A 21 -22.93 29.12 -11.37
CA THR A 21 -22.79 28.31 -12.61
C THR A 21 -22.14 26.96 -12.30
N THR A 22 -22.44 25.96 -13.10
CA THR A 22 -21.94 24.59 -12.89
C THR A 22 -21.33 24.03 -14.16
N GLU A 23 -20.14 23.47 -14.05
CA GLU A 23 -19.45 22.70 -15.08
C GLU A 23 -19.33 21.24 -14.67
N VAL A 24 -19.40 20.32 -15.64
CA VAL A 24 -19.17 18.89 -15.41
C VAL A 24 -18.11 18.38 -16.37
N ILE A 25 -16.98 17.95 -15.82
CA ILE A 25 -15.90 17.30 -16.57
C ILE A 25 -16.07 15.79 -16.42
N ARG A 26 -16.19 15.08 -17.54
CA ARG A 26 -16.36 13.63 -17.59
C ARG A 26 -15.13 12.96 -18.14
N SER A 27 -14.91 11.71 -17.66
CA SER A 27 -13.93 10.84 -18.30
C SER A 27 -14.48 10.35 -19.65
N GLU A 28 -13.83 10.77 -20.74
CA GLU A 28 -14.24 10.48 -22.12
C GLU A 28 -13.10 9.87 -22.93
N ARG A 29 -13.29 9.68 -24.24
CA ARG A 29 -12.31 9.05 -25.15
C ARG A 29 -11.08 9.90 -25.42
N ASP A 30 -11.19 11.20 -25.31
CA ASP A 30 -10.09 12.16 -25.46
C ASP A 30 -9.06 12.09 -24.34
N TRP A 31 -9.40 11.37 -23.27
CA TRP A 31 -8.46 11.08 -22.21
C TRP A 31 -7.35 10.15 -22.70
N LYS A 32 -6.16 10.33 -22.21
CA LYS A 32 -5.01 9.55 -22.59
C LYS A 32 -4.56 8.61 -21.48
N THR A 33 -3.88 7.54 -21.86
CA THR A 33 -3.38 6.50 -20.95
C THR A 33 -1.97 6.08 -21.32
N SER A 34 -1.20 5.71 -20.33
CA SER A 34 0.15 5.13 -20.47
C SER A 34 0.39 4.09 -19.38
N SER A 35 1.32 3.18 -19.63
CA SER A 35 1.88 2.34 -18.58
C SER A 35 2.82 3.17 -17.70
N GLY A 36 2.84 2.88 -16.40
CA GLY A 36 3.67 3.59 -15.43
C GLY A 36 4.53 2.64 -14.60
N ALA A 37 5.04 3.17 -13.50
CA ALA A 37 5.94 2.48 -12.59
C ALA A 37 5.28 1.30 -11.83
N LEU A 38 3.97 1.31 -11.64
CA LEU A 38 3.24 0.18 -11.05
C LEU A 38 3.07 -0.92 -12.09
N ILE A 39 3.95 -1.92 -12.06
CA ILE A 39 4.01 -3.00 -13.07
C ILE A 39 3.15 -4.22 -12.71
N PHE A 40 2.78 -4.37 -11.45
CA PHE A 40 1.91 -5.44 -10.97
C PHE A 40 1.17 -5.00 -9.71
N ASN A 41 -0.08 -5.44 -9.57
CA ASN A 41 -0.82 -5.31 -8.32
C ASN A 41 -1.75 -6.51 -8.10
N SER A 42 -1.86 -6.90 -6.84
CA SER A 42 -2.79 -7.92 -6.38
C SER A 42 -3.22 -7.60 -4.96
N ILE A 43 -4.52 -7.66 -4.70
CA ILE A 43 -5.07 -7.40 -3.36
C ILE A 43 -4.58 -8.43 -2.32
N TYR A 44 -4.20 -9.63 -2.74
CA TYR A 44 -3.76 -10.69 -1.84
C TYR A 44 -2.25 -10.76 -1.68
N THR A 45 -1.50 -10.43 -2.70
CA THR A 45 -0.06 -10.61 -2.68
C THR A 45 0.68 -9.32 -2.45
N ALA A 46 0.64 -8.38 -3.38
CA ALA A 46 1.44 -7.16 -3.24
C ALA A 46 1.29 -6.17 -4.39
N GLU A 47 2.13 -5.14 -4.35
CA GLU A 47 2.44 -4.26 -5.47
C GLU A 47 3.91 -4.39 -5.87
N HIS A 48 4.14 -4.41 -7.20
CA HIS A 48 5.48 -4.34 -7.75
C HIS A 48 5.64 -2.99 -8.47
N TYR A 49 6.63 -2.23 -8.05
CA TYR A 49 6.90 -0.88 -8.52
C TYR A 49 8.31 -0.79 -9.10
N ASP A 50 8.43 -0.34 -10.34
CA ASP A 50 9.72 -0.08 -10.98
C ASP A 50 9.94 1.44 -11.09
N ALA A 51 10.75 1.99 -10.18
CA ALA A 51 11.01 3.42 -10.11
C ALA A 51 11.73 3.98 -11.36
N ARG A 52 12.33 3.12 -12.19
CA ARG A 52 12.94 3.51 -13.46
C ARG A 52 11.90 3.94 -14.50
N LEU A 53 10.65 3.44 -14.36
CA LEU A 53 9.52 3.71 -15.25
C LEU A 53 8.66 4.89 -14.79
N GLU A 54 9.04 5.57 -13.71
CA GLU A 54 8.30 6.70 -13.19
C GLU A 54 8.31 7.87 -14.17
N GLN A 55 7.13 8.37 -14.51
CA GLN A 55 6.94 9.57 -15.32
C GLN A 55 6.74 10.76 -14.39
N LYS A 56 7.85 11.44 -14.05
CA LYS A 56 7.80 12.61 -13.15
C LYS A 56 6.87 13.68 -13.68
N SER A 57 6.14 14.32 -12.79
CA SER A 57 5.22 15.44 -13.12
C SER A 57 4.07 15.08 -14.08
N TRP A 58 3.74 13.78 -14.25
CA TRP A 58 2.65 13.35 -15.13
C TRP A 58 1.27 13.97 -14.80
N ASN A 59 1.12 14.49 -13.60
CA ASN A 59 -0.11 15.11 -13.07
C ASN A 59 -0.02 16.65 -13.04
N THR A 60 0.91 17.27 -13.77
CA THR A 60 0.98 18.71 -13.92
C THR A 60 0.41 19.14 -15.29
N ALA A 61 -0.08 20.39 -15.37
CA ALA A 61 -0.74 20.89 -16.56
C ALA A 61 0.18 21.03 -17.79
N ASP A 62 1.48 21.13 -17.57
CA ASP A 62 2.53 21.31 -18.58
C ASP A 62 3.20 19.99 -18.98
N PHE A 63 2.70 18.84 -18.48
CA PHE A 63 3.26 17.54 -18.83
C PHE A 63 3.02 17.21 -20.32
N ASP A 64 4.08 16.80 -21.02
CA ASP A 64 3.99 16.34 -22.41
C ASP A 64 3.44 14.89 -22.48
N ASP A 65 2.16 14.76 -22.73
CA ASP A 65 1.45 13.49 -22.91
C ASP A 65 1.34 13.06 -24.38
N SER A 66 2.08 13.65 -25.28
CA SER A 66 2.02 13.39 -26.73
C SER A 66 2.28 11.90 -27.10
N LYS A 67 3.03 11.19 -26.26
CA LYS A 67 3.34 9.77 -26.41
C LYS A 67 2.30 8.82 -25.78
N TRP A 68 1.34 9.37 -25.05
CA TRP A 68 0.27 8.58 -24.45
C TRP A 68 -0.76 8.19 -25.50
N LYS A 69 -1.48 7.10 -25.26
CA LYS A 69 -2.52 6.59 -26.16
C LYS A 69 -3.88 7.04 -25.68
N GLU A 70 -4.82 7.19 -26.60
CA GLU A 70 -6.21 7.42 -26.25
C GLU A 70 -6.77 6.30 -25.36
N ALA A 71 -7.63 6.68 -24.42
CA ALA A 71 -8.31 5.74 -23.55
C ALA A 71 -9.38 4.96 -24.34
N GLY A 72 -9.54 3.69 -24.00
CA GLY A 72 -10.56 2.84 -24.60
C GLY A 72 -11.76 2.64 -23.71
N TYR A 73 -12.95 2.50 -24.28
CA TYR A 73 -14.15 2.16 -23.49
C TYR A 73 -14.11 0.72 -22.98
N ARG A 74 -14.72 0.53 -21.80
CA ARG A 74 -15.02 -0.75 -21.19
C ARG A 74 -16.49 -0.83 -20.81
N ALA A 75 -17.00 -2.07 -20.80
CA ALA A 75 -18.33 -2.30 -20.22
C ALA A 75 -18.34 -1.91 -18.75
N VAL A 76 -19.32 -1.14 -18.35
CA VAL A 76 -19.52 -0.75 -16.95
C VAL A 76 -19.99 -1.93 -16.12
N PRO A 77 -19.51 -2.10 -14.88
CA PRO A 77 -19.97 -3.19 -14.01
C PRO A 77 -21.42 -2.98 -13.51
N SER A 78 -21.90 -1.75 -13.50
CA SER A 78 -23.26 -1.36 -13.12
C SER A 78 -23.67 -0.09 -13.86
N GLN A 79 -24.94 0.02 -14.20
CA GLN A 79 -25.53 1.26 -14.74
C GLN A 79 -25.85 2.29 -13.64
N ASN A 80 -25.90 1.85 -12.39
CA ASN A 80 -26.18 2.71 -11.24
C ASN A 80 -24.87 3.05 -10.54
N VAL A 81 -24.42 4.29 -10.69
CA VAL A 81 -23.33 4.87 -9.94
C VAL A 81 -23.93 5.75 -8.85
N VAL A 82 -23.63 5.42 -7.60
CA VAL A 82 -24.14 6.12 -6.42
C VAL A 82 -23.00 6.59 -5.53
N SER A 83 -23.26 7.60 -4.72
CA SER A 83 -22.28 8.05 -3.71
C SER A 83 -21.99 6.94 -2.70
N GLN A 84 -20.74 6.85 -2.27
CA GLN A 84 -20.33 5.95 -1.19
C GLN A 84 -21.11 6.27 0.09
N GLN A 85 -21.73 5.26 0.68
CA GLN A 85 -22.54 5.38 1.91
C GLN A 85 -21.75 4.99 3.18
N VAL A 86 -20.64 4.28 3.01
CA VAL A 86 -19.77 3.87 4.13
C VAL A 86 -18.60 4.84 4.30
N GLN A 87 -18.04 4.88 5.50
CA GLN A 87 -16.88 5.70 5.80
C GLN A 87 -15.70 5.27 4.91
N PRO A 88 -14.92 6.24 4.41
CA PRO A 88 -13.77 5.94 3.59
C PRO A 88 -12.67 5.23 4.40
N ILE A 89 -11.94 4.34 3.74
CA ILE A 89 -10.71 3.79 4.29
C ILE A 89 -9.66 4.89 4.28
N ARG A 90 -8.97 5.10 5.41
CA ARG A 90 -7.96 6.15 5.58
C ARG A 90 -6.75 5.66 6.35
N ILE A 91 -5.63 6.36 6.18
CA ILE A 91 -4.52 6.32 7.13
C ILE A 91 -4.97 7.04 8.38
N VAL A 92 -5.11 6.30 9.49
CA VAL A 92 -5.59 6.84 10.77
C VAL A 92 -4.46 7.06 11.77
N GLU A 93 -3.32 6.37 11.59
CA GLU A 93 -2.16 6.52 12.47
C GLU A 93 -0.86 6.26 11.70
N THR A 94 0.16 7.08 11.99
CA THR A 94 1.54 6.88 11.51
C THR A 94 2.36 6.21 12.62
N ILE A 95 2.98 5.08 12.32
CA ILE A 95 3.66 4.25 13.30
C ILE A 95 5.14 4.10 12.87
N PRO A 96 6.07 4.76 13.58
CA PRO A 96 7.49 4.56 13.34
C PRO A 96 7.93 3.16 13.81
N ALA A 97 8.95 2.61 13.17
CA ALA A 97 9.57 1.38 13.64
C ALA A 97 10.11 1.55 15.06
N LYS A 98 9.86 0.56 15.91
CA LYS A 98 10.35 0.55 17.32
C LYS A 98 11.71 -0.09 17.45
N ALA A 99 12.03 -1.02 16.56
CA ALA A 99 13.34 -1.67 16.50
C ALA A 99 13.70 -2.03 15.06
N LEU A 100 14.99 -2.06 14.79
CA LEU A 100 15.59 -2.50 13.54
C LEU A 100 16.66 -3.55 13.86
N LYS A 101 16.58 -4.71 13.22
CA LYS A 101 17.64 -5.73 13.24
C LYS A 101 18.27 -5.81 11.85
N LYS A 102 19.54 -5.44 11.74
CA LYS A 102 20.33 -5.74 10.54
C LYS A 102 20.80 -7.20 10.63
N VAL A 103 20.38 -8.04 9.69
CA VAL A 103 20.80 -9.44 9.60
C VAL A 103 22.11 -9.55 8.82
N ASN A 104 22.20 -8.82 7.69
CA ASN A 104 23.38 -8.65 6.85
C ASN A 104 23.20 -7.41 5.96
N ASP A 105 24.11 -7.18 5.00
CA ASP A 105 24.08 -5.97 4.16
C ASP A 105 22.91 -5.93 3.13
N THR A 106 22.18 -7.03 2.99
CA THR A 106 21.02 -7.14 2.10
C THR A 106 19.74 -7.52 2.82
N THR A 107 19.74 -7.63 4.17
CA THR A 107 18.58 -8.10 4.93
C THR A 107 18.43 -7.36 6.23
N TYR A 108 17.27 -6.75 6.42
CA TYR A 108 16.87 -5.98 7.58
C TYR A 108 15.48 -6.42 8.06
N VAL A 109 15.22 -6.40 9.35
CA VAL A 109 13.91 -6.70 9.93
C VAL A 109 13.49 -5.56 10.85
N PHE A 110 12.36 -4.95 10.52
CA PHE A 110 11.72 -3.87 11.29
C PHE A 110 10.62 -4.45 12.17
N ASP A 111 10.55 -4.03 13.45
CA ASP A 111 9.48 -4.34 14.40
C ASP A 111 8.69 -3.07 14.74
N PHE A 112 7.39 -3.07 14.51
CA PHE A 112 6.47 -1.98 14.85
C PHE A 112 5.82 -2.16 16.23
N ALA A 113 6.15 -3.23 16.96
CA ALA A 113 5.68 -3.59 18.30
C ALA A 113 4.15 -3.77 18.42
N ARG A 114 3.41 -3.70 17.32
CA ARG A 114 1.96 -3.87 17.26
C ARG A 114 1.56 -4.60 15.98
N ASN A 115 0.68 -5.60 16.10
CA ASN A 115 0.05 -6.19 14.92
C ASN A 115 -1.07 -5.27 14.42
N MET A 116 -1.13 -5.02 13.11
CA MET A 116 -2.08 -4.09 12.49
C MET A 116 -2.35 -4.45 11.04
N SER A 117 -3.46 -3.92 10.51
CA SER A 117 -3.66 -3.82 9.07
C SER A 117 -3.10 -2.50 8.55
N GLY A 118 -2.46 -2.51 7.39
CA GLY A 118 -1.92 -1.26 6.87
C GLY A 118 -0.97 -1.39 5.70
N VAL A 119 -0.27 -0.31 5.45
CA VAL A 119 0.77 -0.20 4.42
C VAL A 119 2.06 0.32 5.04
N THR A 120 3.18 0.11 4.34
CA THR A 120 4.46 0.70 4.74
C THR A 120 4.99 1.62 3.65
N ARG A 121 5.68 2.68 4.07
CA ARG A 121 6.45 3.54 3.19
C ARG A 121 7.94 3.32 3.45
N ILE A 122 8.65 2.92 2.41
CA ILE A 122 10.11 2.81 2.44
C ILE A 122 10.74 3.98 1.71
N LYS A 123 11.88 4.45 2.25
CA LYS A 123 12.84 5.35 1.61
C LYS A 123 14.17 4.64 1.53
N VAL A 124 14.73 4.54 0.34
CA VAL A 124 15.96 3.77 0.12
C VAL A 124 16.73 4.29 -1.08
N SER A 125 18.04 4.34 -0.96
CA SER A 125 18.96 4.63 -2.08
C SER A 125 19.78 3.38 -2.41
N GLY A 126 20.08 3.20 -3.68
CA GLY A 126 20.93 2.10 -4.13
C GLY A 126 21.20 2.16 -5.64
N GLU A 127 21.93 1.19 -6.15
CA GLU A 127 22.23 1.09 -7.58
C GLU A 127 20.96 0.85 -8.41
N GLU A 128 20.94 1.39 -9.63
CA GLU A 128 19.86 1.17 -10.58
C GLU A 128 19.57 -0.33 -10.77
N GLY A 129 18.28 -0.67 -10.78
CA GLY A 129 17.80 -2.03 -10.94
C GLY A 129 17.94 -2.91 -9.70
N THR A 130 18.43 -2.39 -8.57
CA THR A 130 18.39 -3.13 -7.30
C THR A 130 16.94 -3.47 -6.95
N VAL A 131 16.67 -4.75 -6.71
CA VAL A 131 15.33 -5.23 -6.33
C VAL A 131 15.24 -5.29 -4.82
N VAL A 132 14.36 -4.49 -4.25
CA VAL A 132 14.06 -4.44 -2.81
C VAL A 132 12.71 -5.10 -2.56
N ARG A 133 12.65 -6.09 -1.66
CA ARG A 133 11.43 -6.80 -1.28
C ARG A 133 11.06 -6.48 0.16
N LEU A 134 9.80 -6.14 0.39
CA LEU A 134 9.23 -5.85 1.70
C LEU A 134 8.24 -6.96 2.06
N LYS A 135 8.68 -7.97 2.80
CA LYS A 135 7.85 -9.08 3.25
C LYS A 135 7.21 -8.74 4.60
N HIS A 136 5.89 -8.63 4.61
CA HIS A 136 5.09 -8.28 5.78
C HIS A 136 4.59 -9.53 6.49
N GLY A 137 4.75 -9.59 7.82
CA GLY A 137 4.27 -10.73 8.61
C GLY A 137 4.06 -10.43 10.08
N GLU A 138 3.36 -11.34 10.75
CA GLU A 138 2.95 -11.19 12.15
C GLU A 138 3.92 -11.80 13.15
N ARG A 139 4.78 -12.70 12.69
CA ARG A 139 5.68 -13.52 13.51
C ARG A 139 7.11 -13.48 12.96
N ILE A 140 8.04 -13.87 13.81
CA ILE A 140 9.43 -14.11 13.44
C ILE A 140 9.85 -15.52 13.88
N TYR A 141 10.83 -16.07 13.16
CA TYR A 141 11.57 -17.27 13.58
C TYR A 141 12.59 -16.92 14.68
N ASP A 142 13.15 -17.93 15.33
CA ASP A 142 14.21 -17.75 16.35
C ASP A 142 15.45 -17.02 15.79
N ASN A 143 15.74 -17.16 14.50
CA ASN A 143 16.79 -16.41 13.83
C ASN A 143 16.44 -14.92 13.60
N GLY A 144 15.19 -14.52 13.89
CA GLY A 144 14.65 -13.17 13.74
C GLY A 144 14.17 -12.80 12.35
N ARG A 145 14.10 -13.76 11.41
CA ARG A 145 13.50 -13.56 10.07
C ARG A 145 11.98 -13.64 10.14
N VAL A 146 11.28 -12.95 9.25
CA VAL A 146 9.81 -12.97 9.23
C VAL A 146 9.29 -14.35 8.85
N ASN A 147 8.41 -14.88 9.72
CA ASN A 147 7.74 -16.16 9.58
C ASN A 147 6.33 -15.96 9.03
N MET A 148 6.05 -16.52 7.85
CA MET A 148 4.76 -16.44 7.16
C MET A 148 3.95 -17.73 7.28
N SER A 149 4.48 -18.80 7.93
CA SER A 149 3.89 -20.14 7.93
C SER A 149 2.48 -20.22 8.53
N ASN A 150 2.04 -19.17 9.26
CA ASN A 150 0.69 -19.10 9.81
C ASN A 150 -0.35 -18.54 8.83
N ILE A 151 0.07 -17.87 7.75
CA ILE A 151 -0.83 -17.18 6.82
C ILE A 151 -0.62 -17.58 5.35
N ASP A 152 0.57 -17.99 4.93
CA ASP A 152 0.87 -18.33 3.54
C ASP A 152 0.15 -19.61 3.06
N VAL A 153 -0.28 -20.47 4.00
CA VAL A 153 -1.06 -21.66 3.69
C VAL A 153 -2.43 -21.37 3.07
N TYR A 154 -2.98 -20.19 3.33
CA TYR A 154 -4.28 -19.76 2.83
C TYR A 154 -4.19 -19.13 1.44
N HIS A 155 -3.03 -18.65 1.08
CA HIS A 155 -2.80 -18.06 -0.22
C HIS A 155 -1.41 -18.45 -0.73
N ARG A 156 -1.38 -19.48 -1.57
CA ARG A 156 -0.14 -19.90 -2.21
C ARG A 156 0.11 -19.02 -3.43
N PRO A 157 1.25 -18.35 -3.51
CA PRO A 157 1.65 -17.64 -4.72
C PRO A 157 1.72 -18.63 -5.89
N VAL A 158 1.41 -18.15 -7.09
CA VAL A 158 1.46 -19.00 -8.30
C VAL A 158 2.90 -19.35 -8.64
N ASP A 159 3.84 -18.46 -8.31
CA ASP A 159 5.28 -18.64 -8.43
C ASP A 159 6.05 -17.70 -7.48
N ASP A 160 7.38 -17.79 -7.47
CA ASP A 160 8.26 -16.95 -6.65
C ASP A 160 8.26 -15.47 -7.07
N LYS A 161 7.63 -15.13 -8.20
CA LYS A 161 7.53 -13.76 -8.70
C LYS A 161 6.38 -12.99 -8.06
N ASP A 162 5.42 -13.71 -7.46
CA ASP A 162 4.25 -13.14 -6.80
C ASP A 162 4.12 -13.68 -5.36
N PRO A 163 5.07 -13.39 -4.46
CA PRO A 163 5.07 -13.89 -3.11
C PRO A 163 4.01 -13.19 -2.26
N PHE A 164 3.34 -13.96 -1.39
CA PHE A 164 2.28 -13.46 -0.51
C PHE A 164 2.75 -12.32 0.41
N GLN A 165 1.96 -11.24 0.51
CA GLN A 165 2.23 -10.05 1.32
C GLN A 165 3.64 -9.45 1.15
N THR A 166 4.19 -9.49 -0.08
CA THR A 166 5.56 -9.01 -0.34
C THR A 166 5.56 -7.96 -1.45
N ASP A 167 5.71 -6.69 -1.09
CA ASP A 167 5.91 -5.63 -2.08
C ASP A 167 7.31 -5.69 -2.69
N ILE A 168 7.41 -5.27 -3.93
CA ILE A 168 8.68 -5.22 -4.66
C ILE A 168 8.89 -3.81 -5.22
N LEU A 169 10.04 -3.21 -4.87
CA LEU A 169 10.52 -1.96 -5.41
C LEU A 169 11.80 -2.22 -6.21
N ILE A 170 11.84 -1.77 -7.46
CA ILE A 170 13.04 -1.76 -8.29
C ILE A 170 13.58 -0.33 -8.30
N LEU A 171 14.81 -0.13 -7.84
CA LEU A 171 15.38 1.20 -7.64
C LEU A 171 15.74 1.88 -8.96
N SER A 172 15.56 3.20 -8.97
CA SER A 172 15.89 4.05 -10.12
C SER A 172 17.39 4.31 -10.28
N GLY A 173 18.17 4.21 -9.19
CA GLY A 173 19.57 4.60 -9.14
C GLY A 173 19.81 6.12 -9.20
N LYS A 174 18.76 6.94 -9.10
CA LYS A 174 18.81 8.41 -9.27
C LYS A 174 18.72 9.17 -7.95
N GLY A 175 19.09 8.55 -6.85
CA GLY A 175 19.01 9.10 -5.50
C GLY A 175 18.12 8.25 -4.60
N GLU A 176 17.39 8.90 -3.68
CA GLU A 176 16.46 8.23 -2.80
C GLU A 176 15.14 7.95 -3.52
N ASP A 177 14.79 6.67 -3.62
CA ASP A 177 13.48 6.24 -4.08
C ASP A 177 12.53 6.09 -2.89
N GLU A 178 11.27 6.48 -3.07
CA GLU A 178 10.20 6.31 -2.10
C GLU A 178 9.10 5.43 -2.69
N PHE A 179 8.63 4.45 -1.91
CA PHE A 179 7.53 3.59 -2.31
C PHE A 179 6.57 3.35 -1.15
N MET A 180 5.27 3.41 -1.45
CA MET A 180 4.17 2.99 -0.57
C MET A 180 3.09 2.35 -1.43
N ALA A 181 2.64 1.15 -1.06
CA ALA A 181 1.53 0.47 -1.74
C ALA A 181 0.25 1.32 -1.69
N ARG A 182 -0.51 1.37 -2.78
CA ARG A 182 -1.70 2.23 -2.96
C ARG A 182 -3.00 1.45 -3.10
N PHE A 183 -2.94 0.21 -3.59
CA PHE A 183 -4.11 -0.57 -3.99
C PHE A 183 -4.27 -1.87 -3.20
N ASN A 184 -3.49 -2.05 -2.16
CA ASN A 184 -3.61 -3.17 -1.23
C ASN A 184 -3.24 -2.74 0.18
N TYR A 185 -3.49 -3.60 1.15
CA TYR A 185 -3.02 -3.50 2.53
C TYR A 185 -2.59 -4.89 3.03
N LYS A 186 -1.90 -4.95 4.15
CA LYS A 186 -1.36 -6.19 4.70
C LYS A 186 -1.58 -6.25 6.20
N GLY A 187 -1.68 -7.48 6.74
CA GLY A 187 -1.66 -7.72 8.18
C GLY A 187 -0.23 -8.00 8.64
N PHE A 188 0.33 -7.18 9.53
CA PHE A 188 1.72 -7.34 9.96
C PHE A 188 2.03 -6.66 11.30
N ARG A 189 3.08 -7.14 11.93
CA ARG A 189 3.85 -6.47 12.96
C ARG A 189 5.29 -6.24 12.51
N TYR A 190 5.82 -7.18 11.73
CA TYR A 190 7.22 -7.16 11.27
C TYR A 190 7.27 -6.99 9.76
N VAL A 191 8.31 -6.30 9.30
CA VAL A 191 8.64 -6.22 7.87
C VAL A 191 10.09 -6.61 7.66
N GLU A 192 10.30 -7.66 6.88
CA GLU A 192 11.61 -8.05 6.43
C GLU A 192 11.90 -7.41 5.08
N VAL A 193 12.89 -6.56 5.04
CA VAL A 193 13.39 -5.94 3.81
C VAL A 193 14.60 -6.72 3.32
N THR A 194 14.51 -7.26 2.11
CA THR A 194 15.64 -7.90 1.43
C THR A 194 15.95 -7.20 0.13
N SER A 195 17.23 -7.11 -0.24
CA SER A 195 17.67 -6.48 -1.48
C SER A 195 18.61 -7.38 -2.29
N SER A 196 18.58 -7.23 -3.62
CA SER A 196 19.47 -7.99 -4.54
C SER A 196 20.91 -7.51 -4.52
N LYS A 197 21.15 -6.29 -4.04
CA LYS A 197 22.47 -5.68 -3.80
C LYS A 197 22.45 -5.00 -2.44
N PRO A 198 23.60 -4.77 -1.80
CA PRO A 198 23.67 -4.06 -0.53
C PRO A 198 22.97 -2.70 -0.58
N VAL A 199 22.18 -2.41 0.47
CA VAL A 199 21.54 -1.10 0.70
C VAL A 199 21.77 -0.70 2.15
N ALA A 200 21.81 0.60 2.44
CA ALA A 200 21.88 1.11 3.80
C ALA A 200 20.49 1.53 4.28
N LEU A 201 19.99 0.87 5.31
CA LEU A 201 18.73 1.23 5.96
C LEU A 201 18.96 1.52 7.43
N ASP A 202 18.26 2.53 7.93
CA ASP A 202 18.14 2.86 9.33
C ASP A 202 16.70 2.71 9.82
N GLN A 203 16.46 3.01 11.09
CA GLN A 203 15.13 2.87 11.70
C GLN A 203 14.07 3.78 11.06
N ASN A 204 14.47 4.90 10.45
CA ASN A 204 13.58 5.87 9.81
C ASN A 204 13.30 5.53 8.34
N SER A 205 14.06 4.60 7.77
CA SER A 205 13.91 4.18 6.38
C SER A 205 12.56 3.51 6.09
N LEU A 206 11.86 2.99 7.12
CA LEU A 206 10.56 2.36 6.98
C LEU A 206 9.57 2.88 8.02
N THR A 207 8.43 3.37 7.54
CA THR A 207 7.31 3.84 8.37
C THR A 207 6.06 3.03 8.05
N ALA A 208 5.34 2.57 9.06
CA ALA A 208 4.05 1.92 8.89
C ALA A 208 2.89 2.91 9.08
N TYR A 209 1.80 2.66 8.38
CA TYR A 209 0.56 3.41 8.47
C TYR A 209 -0.57 2.44 8.76
N PHE A 210 -1.26 2.66 9.88
CA PHE A 210 -2.45 1.91 10.22
C PHE A 210 -3.61 2.41 9.38
N VAL A 211 -4.30 1.49 8.72
CA VAL A 211 -5.34 1.78 7.74
C VAL A 211 -6.61 1.03 8.14
N HIS A 212 -7.73 1.71 8.17
CA HIS A 212 -9.07 1.14 8.33
C HIS A 212 -10.14 2.16 7.93
N SER A 213 -11.42 1.73 7.88
CA SER A 213 -12.56 2.64 7.70
C SER A 213 -12.58 3.69 8.81
N ASP A 214 -12.73 4.97 8.42
CA ASP A 214 -12.66 6.13 9.32
C ASP A 214 -13.93 6.24 10.18
N VAL A 215 -14.05 5.36 11.17
CA VAL A 215 -15.18 5.32 12.09
C VAL A 215 -14.84 6.03 13.39
N PRO A 216 -15.75 6.86 13.93
CA PRO A 216 -15.52 7.53 15.21
C PRO A 216 -15.64 6.54 16.37
N GLN A 217 -14.69 6.59 17.30
CA GLN A 217 -14.82 5.89 18.57
C GLN A 217 -15.91 6.56 19.42
N LYS A 218 -16.93 5.80 19.84
CA LYS A 218 -18.08 6.29 20.61
C LYS A 218 -18.08 5.84 22.06
N GLY A 219 -17.23 4.90 22.43
CA GLY A 219 -17.17 4.38 23.80
C GLY A 219 -15.73 4.10 24.23
N GLU A 220 -15.54 4.12 25.55
CA GLU A 220 -14.28 3.77 26.19
C GLU A 220 -14.58 2.97 27.45
N ILE A 221 -13.74 1.98 27.75
CA ILE A 221 -13.77 1.23 29.00
C ILE A 221 -12.47 1.50 29.75
N ASN A 222 -12.62 1.97 31.00
CA ASN A 222 -11.51 2.12 31.92
C ASN A 222 -11.89 1.50 33.26
N MET A 223 -11.20 0.44 33.66
CA MET A 223 -11.46 -0.32 34.89
C MET A 223 -10.22 -0.35 35.78
N SER A 224 -10.42 -0.58 37.06
CA SER A 224 -9.33 -0.73 38.04
C SER A 224 -8.43 -1.95 37.74
N ASN A 225 -8.98 -2.98 37.10
CA ASN A 225 -8.18 -4.14 36.67
C ASN A 225 -7.45 -3.86 35.34
N PRO A 226 -6.11 -3.76 35.34
CA PRO A 226 -5.34 -3.42 34.14
C PRO A 226 -5.42 -4.50 33.04
N LEU A 227 -5.74 -5.75 33.40
CA LEU A 227 -5.92 -6.82 32.40
C LEU A 227 -7.14 -6.54 31.53
N VAL A 228 -8.26 -6.09 32.11
CA VAL A 228 -9.49 -5.75 31.37
C VAL A 228 -9.21 -4.61 30.40
N ASN A 229 -8.48 -3.58 30.82
CA ASN A 229 -8.11 -2.45 29.95
C ASN A 229 -7.20 -2.89 28.79
N ARG A 230 -6.31 -3.86 29.04
CA ARG A 230 -5.46 -4.46 27.98
C ARG A 230 -6.29 -5.27 26.99
N LEU A 231 -7.24 -6.07 27.47
CA LEU A 231 -8.16 -6.84 26.62
C LEU A 231 -9.00 -5.90 25.75
N TRP A 232 -9.55 -4.85 26.35
CA TRP A 232 -10.30 -3.83 25.60
C TRP A 232 -9.48 -3.24 24.46
N ARG A 233 -8.26 -2.77 24.73
CA ARG A 233 -7.38 -2.21 23.70
C ARG A 233 -7.02 -3.24 22.62
N ALA A 234 -6.72 -4.49 23.00
CA ALA A 234 -6.40 -5.55 22.04
C ALA A 234 -7.60 -5.89 21.14
N THR A 235 -8.80 -5.96 21.72
CA THR A 235 -10.05 -6.21 20.97
C THR A 235 -10.34 -5.08 19.98
N ASN A 236 -10.22 -3.82 20.40
CA ASN A 236 -10.40 -2.69 19.50
C ASN A 236 -9.38 -2.69 18.37
N ASN A 237 -8.11 -2.95 18.68
CA ASN A 237 -7.08 -3.04 17.63
C ASN A 237 -7.38 -4.16 16.63
N ALA A 238 -7.80 -5.34 17.10
CA ALA A 238 -8.18 -6.44 16.24
C ALA A 238 -9.43 -6.10 15.39
N TYR A 239 -10.44 -5.47 16.00
CA TYR A 239 -11.65 -5.03 15.30
C TYR A 239 -11.32 -4.03 14.19
N LEU A 240 -10.60 -2.96 14.50
CA LEU A 240 -10.21 -1.93 13.53
C LEU A 240 -9.31 -2.50 12.42
N SER A 241 -8.43 -3.45 12.75
CA SER A 241 -7.59 -4.14 11.75
C SER A 241 -8.38 -5.00 10.76
N ASN A 242 -9.65 -5.29 11.01
CA ASN A 242 -10.55 -6.02 10.12
C ASN A 242 -11.68 -5.14 9.54
N LEU A 243 -11.65 -3.85 9.80
CA LEU A 243 -12.68 -2.91 9.35
C LEU A 243 -12.19 -2.16 8.10
N MET A 244 -12.38 -2.80 6.92
CA MET A 244 -11.98 -2.28 5.62
C MET A 244 -13.19 -2.05 4.71
#